data_d6214d939582cadef026c3250a109d26
#
_entry.id   d6214d939582cadef026c3250a109d26
#
_cell.length_a   1.000
_cell.length_b   1.000
_cell.length_c   1.000
_cell.angle_alpha   90.00
_cell.angle_beta   90.00
_cell.angle_gamma   90.00
#
_symmetry.space_group_name_H-M   'P 1'
#
loop_
_entity.id
_entity.type
_entity.pdbx_description
1 polymer ?
#
loop_
_entity_poly.entity_id
_entity_poly.type
_entity_poly.pdbx_seq_one_letter_code
_entity_poly.pdbx_strand_id
1 'polypeptide(L)'
;MQDLPYYSFKHRDYTIEGYSRGAVQTYWRIPEFHLGFDLGAQPWSFMGTPNWIISHSHMDHLAALPQYVTRRRMMKMTPPTIYLPSEAKAPAEQLLFQWQRLDRGRLPCTLVPIDPNKEIAISRNVLVKTFPAKHSIDNAMAFIVYQVKTKLKPEYLDLSGEQIRDLRLSGAEITYEVRTPIIAFTGDSRPDVLTSHPDFLSAQVLIAEMTFISLEHPLSTIHKYGHSDLADFVALKDQFKNEVVIASHFSTRYSEKQIERQVDKYLPGRLDGRLKLFI
;
A
#
# COMPACT_ATOMS: atom_id res chain seq x y z
N MET A 1 25.02 8.44 9.20
CA MET A 1 24.26 8.94 8.03
C MET A 1 22.80 9.03 8.47
N GLN A 2 22.19 10.21 8.37
CA GLN A 2 20.79 10.37 8.69
C GLN A 2 19.97 9.76 7.52
N ASP A 3 19.06 8.85 7.83
CA ASP A 3 18.16 8.24 6.83
C ASP A 3 17.05 9.23 6.43
N LEU A 4 16.32 8.94 5.35
CA LEU A 4 15.12 9.70 5.01
C LEU A 4 14.06 9.52 6.12
N PRO A 5 13.22 10.52 6.36
CA PRO A 5 12.22 10.46 7.42
C PRO A 5 11.20 9.35 7.13
N TYR A 6 10.82 8.60 8.14
CA TYR A 6 9.66 7.73 8.10
C TYR A 6 9.09 7.52 9.50
N TYR A 7 7.82 7.25 9.55
CA TYR A 7 7.13 6.80 10.75
C TYR A 7 7.16 5.29 10.82
N SER A 8 7.23 4.75 12.03
CA SER A 8 7.16 3.32 12.28
C SER A 8 6.04 3.05 13.29
N PHE A 9 5.14 2.17 12.95
CA PHE A 9 4.00 1.80 13.78
C PHE A 9 3.83 0.29 13.79
N LYS A 10 3.98 -0.31 14.96
CA LYS A 10 3.74 -1.75 15.14
C LYS A 10 2.27 -2.00 15.44
N HIS A 11 1.67 -2.88 14.67
CA HIS A 11 0.31 -3.37 14.89
C HIS A 11 0.30 -4.89 14.85
N ARG A 12 -0.14 -5.53 15.95
CA ARG A 12 -0.12 -6.99 16.09
C ARG A 12 1.28 -7.57 15.77
N ASP A 13 1.38 -8.44 14.79
CA ASP A 13 2.59 -9.16 14.40
C ASP A 13 3.35 -8.53 13.23
N TYR A 14 2.96 -7.34 12.79
CA TYR A 14 3.61 -6.64 11.68
C TYR A 14 3.80 -5.15 11.96
N THR A 15 4.77 -4.58 11.26
CA THR A 15 5.17 -3.19 11.37
C THR A 15 4.85 -2.46 10.08
N ILE A 16 4.29 -1.27 10.17
CA ILE A 16 4.05 -0.37 9.06
C ILE A 16 5.06 0.75 9.17
N GLU A 17 5.91 0.87 8.19
CA GLU A 17 6.90 1.93 8.11
C GLU A 17 6.71 2.70 6.82
N GLY A 18 6.73 4.03 6.89
CA GLY A 18 6.58 4.83 5.70
C GLY A 18 6.46 6.32 5.95
N TYR A 19 6.42 7.03 4.85
CA TYR A 19 6.22 8.47 4.80
C TYR A 19 5.51 8.81 3.49
N SER A 20 4.60 9.77 3.56
CA SER A 20 3.92 10.25 2.38
C SER A 20 3.55 11.72 2.54
N ARG A 21 4.02 12.55 1.63
CA ARG A 21 3.73 13.97 1.56
C ARG A 21 3.43 14.35 0.11
N GLY A 22 2.25 14.86 -0.16
CA GLY A 22 1.79 15.15 -1.50
C GLY A 22 2.76 15.98 -2.35
N ALA A 23 3.02 15.53 -3.57
CA ALA A 23 3.97 16.09 -4.53
C ALA A 23 5.45 16.09 -4.08
N VAL A 24 5.79 15.45 -2.96
CA VAL A 24 7.17 15.37 -2.43
C VAL A 24 7.70 13.95 -2.56
N GLN A 25 7.13 13.02 -1.80
CA GLN A 25 7.58 11.63 -1.80
C GLN A 25 6.57 10.73 -1.08
N THR A 26 6.42 9.50 -1.57
CA THR A 26 5.60 8.44 -0.96
C THR A 26 6.36 7.13 -1.02
N TYR A 27 6.49 6.48 0.12
CA TYR A 27 7.05 5.13 0.27
C TYR A 27 6.58 4.50 1.57
N TRP A 28 6.18 3.23 1.47
CA TRP A 28 5.72 2.42 2.58
C TRP A 28 6.33 1.04 2.53
N ARG A 29 6.55 0.40 3.67
CA ARG A 29 6.88 -1.03 3.71
C ARG A 29 6.25 -1.73 4.90
N ILE A 30 6.10 -3.03 4.73
CA ILE A 30 5.77 -3.98 5.76
C ILE A 30 6.89 -5.04 5.77
N PRO A 31 7.89 -4.88 6.66
CA PRO A 31 9.08 -5.74 6.66
C PRO A 31 8.76 -7.23 6.74
N GLU A 32 7.80 -7.61 7.58
CA GLU A 32 7.41 -9.01 7.82
C GLU A 32 6.81 -9.68 6.58
N PHE A 33 6.26 -8.87 5.66
CA PHE A 33 5.69 -9.36 4.39
C PHE A 33 6.67 -9.21 3.23
N HIS A 34 7.87 -8.66 3.46
CA HIS A 34 8.82 -8.34 2.39
C HIS A 34 8.20 -7.51 1.27
N LEU A 35 7.30 -6.61 1.63
CA LEU A 35 6.44 -5.85 0.72
C LEU A 35 6.56 -4.36 0.99
N GLY A 36 6.66 -3.57 -0.08
CA GLY A 36 6.54 -2.12 -0.04
C GLY A 36 5.52 -1.60 -1.04
N PHE A 37 5.04 -0.38 -0.77
CA PHE A 37 4.17 0.38 -1.66
C PHE A 37 4.85 1.69 -2.03
N ASP A 38 4.89 2.00 -3.30
CA ASP A 38 5.46 3.19 -3.90
C ASP A 38 6.95 3.42 -3.62
N LEU A 39 7.64 4.00 -4.57
CA LEU A 39 9.07 4.28 -4.58
C LEU A 39 9.34 5.75 -4.95
N GLY A 40 8.61 6.69 -4.35
CA GLY A 40 8.84 8.12 -4.57
C GLY A 40 10.16 8.61 -4.00
N ALA A 41 10.58 8.00 -2.88
CA ALA A 41 11.93 8.10 -2.34
C ALA A 41 12.33 6.75 -1.74
N GLN A 42 13.57 6.66 -1.20
CA GLN A 42 14.08 5.37 -0.79
C GLN A 42 14.99 5.51 0.43
N PRO A 43 14.49 5.31 1.65
CA PRO A 43 15.29 5.22 2.85
C PRO A 43 16.31 4.10 2.75
N TRP A 44 17.51 4.32 3.30
CA TRP A 44 18.56 3.29 3.31
C TRP A 44 18.12 2.03 4.06
N SER A 45 17.38 2.21 5.16
CA SER A 45 16.82 1.12 5.96
C SER A 45 15.83 0.23 5.17
N PHE A 46 15.24 0.73 4.06
CA PHE A 46 14.26 0.00 3.25
C PHE A 46 14.88 -0.91 2.19
N MET A 47 16.20 -0.92 2.06
CA MET A 47 16.91 -1.73 1.05
C MET A 47 16.60 -3.23 1.11
N GLY A 48 16.22 -3.74 2.29
CA GLY A 48 15.86 -5.15 2.48
C GLY A 48 14.52 -5.58 1.87
N THR A 49 13.70 -4.66 1.36
CA THR A 49 12.37 -4.96 0.82
C THR A 49 12.47 -5.45 -0.64
N PRO A 50 12.20 -6.72 -0.95
CA PRO A 50 12.43 -7.24 -2.31
C PRO A 50 11.27 -7.00 -3.28
N ASN A 51 10.05 -6.82 -2.77
CA ASN A 51 8.84 -6.66 -3.58
C ASN A 51 8.22 -5.29 -3.36
N TRP A 52 7.96 -4.57 -4.44
CA TRP A 52 7.31 -3.26 -4.41
C TRP A 52 6.11 -3.26 -5.35
N ILE A 53 5.02 -2.66 -4.90
CA ILE A 53 3.81 -2.45 -5.71
C ILE A 53 3.60 -0.95 -5.84
N ILE A 54 3.56 -0.48 -7.06
CA ILE A 54 3.42 0.94 -7.40
C ILE A 54 1.95 1.25 -7.67
N SER A 55 1.42 2.21 -6.94
CA SER A 55 0.02 2.63 -7.08
C SER A 55 -0.23 3.33 -8.41
N HIS A 56 0.68 4.22 -8.78
CA HIS A 56 0.65 4.97 -10.04
C HIS A 56 2.04 5.57 -10.34
N SER A 57 2.21 6.20 -11.48
CA SER A 57 3.52 6.60 -12.00
C SER A 57 3.88 8.08 -11.81
N HIS A 58 3.22 8.83 -10.93
CA HIS A 58 3.70 10.16 -10.56
C HIS A 58 5.08 10.09 -9.92
N MET A 59 5.85 11.17 -10.05
CA MET A 59 7.24 11.20 -9.61
C MET A 59 7.39 10.96 -8.10
N ASP A 60 6.51 11.50 -7.29
CA ASP A 60 6.50 11.31 -5.84
C ASP A 60 6.10 9.89 -5.40
N HIS A 61 5.79 9.00 -6.36
CA HIS A 61 5.51 7.57 -6.14
C HIS A 61 6.48 6.63 -6.85
N LEU A 62 7.29 7.10 -7.81
CA LEU A 62 8.16 6.22 -8.62
C LEU A 62 9.58 6.75 -8.87
N ALA A 63 9.89 8.01 -8.55
CA ALA A 63 11.17 8.62 -8.93
C ALA A 63 12.41 7.89 -8.40
N ALA A 64 12.33 7.21 -7.27
CA ALA A 64 13.46 6.50 -6.67
C ALA A 64 13.76 5.14 -7.28
N LEU A 65 12.97 4.64 -8.23
CA LEU A 65 13.16 3.33 -8.86
C LEU A 65 14.60 3.08 -9.34
N PRO A 66 15.24 3.94 -10.15
CA PRO A 66 16.60 3.70 -10.62
C PRO A 66 17.62 3.67 -9.47
N GLN A 67 17.48 4.57 -8.50
CA GLN A 67 18.35 4.66 -7.33
C GLN A 67 18.23 3.41 -6.46
N TYR A 68 17.02 2.93 -6.23
CA TYR A 68 16.75 1.72 -5.45
C TYR A 68 17.43 0.51 -6.07
N VAL A 69 17.23 0.30 -7.38
CA VAL A 69 17.82 -0.84 -8.11
C VAL A 69 19.36 -0.76 -8.11
N THR A 70 19.91 0.44 -8.33
CA THR A 70 21.37 0.66 -8.28
C THR A 70 21.95 0.29 -6.93
N ARG A 71 21.35 0.78 -5.83
CA ARG A 71 21.80 0.51 -4.46
C ARG A 71 21.77 -0.99 -4.13
N ARG A 72 20.66 -1.69 -4.47
CA ARG A 72 20.58 -3.15 -4.26
C ARG A 72 21.68 -3.90 -5.01
N ARG A 73 21.96 -3.53 -6.28
CA ARG A 73 23.08 -4.10 -7.05
C ARG A 73 24.41 -3.87 -6.34
N MET A 74 24.68 -2.64 -5.89
CA MET A 74 25.93 -2.31 -5.17
C MET A 74 26.09 -3.11 -3.88
N MET A 75 25.01 -3.37 -3.18
CA MET A 75 24.96 -4.19 -1.97
C MET A 75 24.96 -5.70 -2.27
N LYS A 76 25.06 -6.12 -3.53
CA LYS A 76 25.01 -7.52 -3.97
C LYS A 76 23.74 -8.26 -3.52
N MET A 77 22.63 -7.53 -3.36
CA MET A 77 21.34 -8.10 -3.02
C MET A 77 20.66 -8.68 -4.28
N THR A 78 19.74 -9.62 -4.08
CA THR A 78 18.91 -10.14 -5.17
C THR A 78 18.16 -9.03 -5.88
N PRO A 79 18.03 -9.07 -7.22
CA PRO A 79 17.21 -8.11 -7.96
C PRO A 79 15.78 -8.02 -7.39
N PRO A 80 15.23 -6.82 -7.24
CA PRO A 80 13.87 -6.67 -6.73
C PRO A 80 12.84 -6.98 -7.80
N THR A 81 11.63 -7.32 -7.35
CA THR A 81 10.42 -7.37 -8.19
C THR A 81 9.61 -6.10 -7.95
N ILE A 82 9.29 -5.39 -9.03
CA ILE A 82 8.52 -4.17 -9.00
C ILE A 82 7.24 -4.40 -9.81
N TYR A 83 6.12 -4.45 -9.13
CA TYR A 83 4.79 -4.51 -9.73
C TYR A 83 4.33 -3.09 -10.00
N LEU A 84 3.93 -2.78 -11.23
CA LEU A 84 3.55 -1.42 -11.63
C LEU A 84 2.42 -1.46 -12.66
N PRO A 85 1.64 -0.37 -12.80
CA PRO A 85 0.59 -0.28 -13.81
C PRO A 85 1.09 -0.70 -15.19
N SER A 86 0.32 -1.51 -15.89
CA SER A 86 0.74 -2.10 -17.19
C SER A 86 1.24 -1.06 -18.18
N GLU A 87 0.62 0.11 -18.23
CA GLU A 87 1.04 1.22 -19.10
C GLU A 87 2.38 1.85 -18.69
N ALA A 88 2.73 1.80 -17.41
CA ALA A 88 3.98 2.35 -16.91
C ALA A 88 5.18 1.44 -17.19
N LYS A 89 4.97 0.15 -17.53
CA LYS A 89 6.07 -0.80 -17.69
C LYS A 89 7.05 -0.38 -18.79
N ALA A 90 6.58 -0.15 -20.01
CA ALA A 90 7.46 0.20 -21.12
C ALA A 90 8.20 1.54 -20.90
N PRO A 91 7.56 2.63 -20.42
CA PRO A 91 8.26 3.84 -20.02
C PRO A 91 9.30 3.61 -18.91
N ALA A 92 9.00 2.80 -17.91
CA ALA A 92 9.94 2.48 -16.82
C ALA A 92 11.16 1.68 -17.32
N GLU A 93 10.97 0.72 -18.23
CA GLU A 93 12.06 -0.01 -18.89
C GLU A 93 12.97 0.94 -19.68
N GLN A 94 12.37 1.89 -20.42
CA GLN A 94 13.14 2.92 -21.16
C GLN A 94 13.89 3.86 -20.21
N LEU A 95 13.28 4.29 -19.12
CA LEU A 95 13.92 5.10 -18.08
C LEU A 95 15.14 4.37 -17.49
N LEU A 96 14.97 3.11 -17.08
CA LEU A 96 16.07 2.29 -16.56
C LEU A 96 17.17 2.09 -17.61
N PHE A 97 16.82 1.88 -18.86
CA PHE A 97 17.79 1.76 -19.95
C PHE A 97 18.63 3.04 -20.12
N GLN A 98 17.99 4.23 -20.09
CA GLN A 98 18.72 5.51 -20.17
C GLN A 98 19.63 5.70 -18.94
N TRP A 99 19.17 5.35 -17.74
CA TRP A 99 20.00 5.40 -16.55
C TRP A 99 21.18 4.42 -16.60
N GLN A 100 21.03 3.21 -17.16
CA GLN A 100 22.13 2.28 -17.37
C GLN A 100 23.23 2.89 -18.28
N ARG A 101 22.83 3.66 -19.29
CA ARG A 101 23.78 4.35 -20.18
C ARG A 101 24.52 5.48 -19.45
N LEU A 102 23.81 6.26 -18.64
CA LEU A 102 24.40 7.37 -17.86
C LEU A 102 25.33 6.85 -16.75
N ASP A 103 24.86 5.87 -15.96
CA ASP A 103 25.58 5.28 -14.83
C ASP A 103 26.66 4.27 -15.29
N ARG A 104 26.68 3.88 -16.57
CA ARG A 104 27.54 2.83 -17.15
C ARG A 104 27.47 1.52 -16.35
N GLY A 105 26.30 1.24 -15.77
CA GLY A 105 26.06 0.09 -14.89
C GLY A 105 24.76 -0.62 -15.21
N ARG A 106 24.64 -1.88 -14.76
CA ARG A 106 23.40 -2.64 -14.91
C ARG A 106 22.39 -2.20 -13.83
N LEU A 107 21.10 -2.22 -14.15
CA LEU A 107 19.99 -2.00 -13.24
C LEU A 107 19.09 -3.25 -13.20
N PRO A 108 19.54 -4.36 -12.56
CA PRO A 108 18.79 -5.61 -12.57
C PRO A 108 17.56 -5.52 -11.67
N CYS A 109 16.38 -5.63 -12.25
CA CYS A 109 15.10 -5.78 -11.56
C CYS A 109 14.12 -6.52 -12.46
N THR A 110 13.05 -7.05 -11.88
CA THR A 110 11.93 -7.62 -12.62
C THR A 110 10.77 -6.62 -12.57
N LEU A 111 10.37 -6.08 -13.71
CA LEU A 111 9.19 -5.24 -13.84
C LEU A 111 8.00 -6.11 -14.25
N VAL A 112 7.01 -6.21 -13.37
CA VAL A 112 5.80 -7.00 -13.57
C VAL A 112 4.62 -6.07 -13.80
N PRO A 113 4.01 -6.08 -14.99
CA PRO A 113 2.83 -5.26 -15.25
C PRO A 113 1.64 -5.81 -14.48
N ILE A 114 0.87 -4.91 -13.88
CA ILE A 114 -0.37 -5.23 -13.16
C ILE A 114 -1.50 -4.31 -13.62
N ASP A 115 -2.71 -4.86 -13.57
CA ASP A 115 -3.95 -4.16 -13.87
C ASP A 115 -4.89 -4.21 -12.65
N PRO A 116 -5.93 -3.36 -12.60
CA PRO A 116 -6.97 -3.47 -11.58
C PRO A 116 -7.67 -4.84 -11.57
N ASN A 117 -8.19 -5.21 -10.40
CA ASN A 117 -8.93 -6.46 -10.17
C ASN A 117 -8.09 -7.74 -10.39
N LYS A 118 -6.78 -7.65 -10.15
CA LYS A 118 -5.87 -8.80 -10.17
C LYS A 118 -5.43 -9.19 -8.77
N GLU A 119 -4.94 -10.42 -8.65
CA GLU A 119 -4.36 -10.95 -7.42
C GLU A 119 -2.88 -11.24 -7.64
N ILE A 120 -2.05 -10.85 -6.68
CA ILE A 120 -0.59 -11.00 -6.68
C ILE A 120 -0.20 -11.79 -5.44
N ALA A 121 0.29 -13.01 -5.63
CA ALA A 121 0.85 -13.80 -4.54
C ALA A 121 2.25 -13.30 -4.20
N ILE A 122 2.41 -12.62 -3.07
CA ILE A 122 3.71 -12.16 -2.58
C ILE A 122 4.46 -13.33 -1.90
N SER A 123 3.72 -14.15 -1.17
CA SER A 123 4.20 -15.38 -0.56
C SER A 123 3.06 -16.39 -0.43
N ARG A 124 3.36 -17.58 0.11
CA ARG A 124 2.32 -18.59 0.39
C ARG A 124 1.16 -18.06 1.24
N ASN A 125 1.45 -17.10 2.13
CA ASN A 125 0.50 -16.63 3.13
C ASN A 125 0.11 -15.15 2.95
N VAL A 126 0.60 -14.47 1.92
CA VAL A 126 0.35 -13.06 1.65
C VAL A 126 -0.09 -12.89 0.20
N LEU A 127 -1.29 -12.39 0.03
CA LEU A 127 -1.91 -12.08 -1.26
C LEU A 127 -2.25 -10.59 -1.30
N VAL A 128 -1.98 -9.93 -2.41
CA VAL A 128 -2.40 -8.55 -2.66
C VAL A 128 -3.44 -8.55 -3.77
N LYS A 129 -4.58 -7.93 -3.53
CA LYS A 129 -5.59 -7.67 -4.54
C LYS A 129 -5.56 -6.21 -4.95
N THR A 130 -5.58 -5.97 -6.26
CA THR A 130 -5.57 -4.64 -6.87
C THR A 130 -6.99 -4.15 -7.15
N PHE A 131 -7.23 -2.86 -6.97
CA PHE A 131 -8.52 -2.21 -7.26
C PHE A 131 -8.29 -0.96 -8.08
N PRO A 132 -9.22 -0.57 -8.97
CA PRO A 132 -9.11 0.69 -9.67
C PRO A 132 -9.23 1.86 -8.69
N ALA A 133 -8.37 2.83 -8.83
CA ALA A 133 -8.44 4.10 -8.10
C ALA A 133 -8.65 5.25 -9.10
N LYS A 134 -9.48 6.22 -8.75
CA LYS A 134 -9.69 7.39 -9.59
C LYS A 134 -8.72 8.49 -9.19
N HIS A 135 -7.79 8.77 -10.06
CA HIS A 135 -6.79 9.81 -9.91
C HIS A 135 -6.62 10.59 -11.22
N SER A 136 -5.75 11.61 -11.22
CA SER A 136 -5.46 12.43 -12.41
C SER A 136 -4.69 11.71 -13.51
N ILE A 137 -4.12 10.54 -13.18
CA ILE A 137 -3.45 9.64 -14.12
C ILE A 137 -4.26 8.36 -14.28
N ASP A 138 -4.33 7.87 -15.53
CA ASP A 138 -5.02 6.61 -15.82
C ASP A 138 -4.33 5.41 -15.14
N ASN A 139 -5.13 4.37 -14.86
CA ASN A 139 -4.67 3.13 -14.22
C ASN A 139 -4.02 3.28 -12.83
N ALA A 140 -4.36 4.35 -12.09
CA ALA A 140 -4.06 4.38 -10.67
C ALA A 140 -4.77 3.25 -9.93
N MET A 141 -4.12 2.67 -8.93
CA MET A 141 -4.61 1.50 -8.20
C MET A 141 -4.50 1.68 -6.69
N ALA A 142 -5.47 1.08 -6.01
CA ALA A 142 -5.46 0.83 -4.59
C ALA A 142 -5.27 -0.67 -4.32
N PHE A 143 -4.87 -1.03 -3.11
CA PHE A 143 -4.50 -2.40 -2.78
C PHE A 143 -5.11 -2.85 -1.46
N ILE A 144 -5.45 -4.14 -1.39
CA ILE A 144 -5.77 -4.80 -0.12
C ILE A 144 -4.85 -6.01 0.02
N VAL A 145 -4.12 -6.05 1.12
CA VAL A 145 -3.27 -7.18 1.50
C VAL A 145 -4.06 -8.14 2.35
N TYR A 146 -4.11 -9.38 1.94
CA TYR A 146 -4.76 -10.46 2.67
C TYR A 146 -3.72 -11.39 3.29
N GLN A 147 -3.92 -11.72 4.55
CA GLN A 147 -3.30 -12.90 5.13
C GLN A 147 -4.13 -14.12 4.71
N VAL A 148 -3.45 -15.08 4.11
CA VAL A 148 -4.04 -16.33 3.63
C VAL A 148 -3.69 -17.45 4.60
N LYS A 149 -4.69 -18.15 5.10
CA LYS A 149 -4.53 -19.33 5.98
C LYS A 149 -5.33 -20.49 5.43
N THR A 150 -4.71 -21.64 5.33
CA THR A 150 -5.40 -22.89 5.01
C THR A 150 -5.90 -23.51 6.30
N LYS A 151 -7.19 -23.77 6.40
CA LYS A 151 -7.84 -24.43 7.53
C LYS A 151 -8.44 -25.76 7.11
N LEU A 152 -8.51 -26.70 8.04
CA LEU A 152 -9.26 -27.95 7.85
C LEU A 152 -10.74 -27.60 7.75
N LYS A 153 -11.46 -28.25 6.83
CA LYS A 153 -12.92 -28.07 6.69
C LYS A 153 -13.63 -28.54 7.97
N PRO A 154 -14.73 -27.87 8.36
CA PRO A 154 -15.43 -28.17 9.61
C PRO A 154 -15.81 -29.65 9.78
N GLU A 155 -16.22 -30.30 8.69
CA GLU A 155 -16.61 -31.70 8.67
C GLU A 155 -15.49 -32.69 9.03
N TYR A 156 -14.23 -32.24 9.06
CA TYR A 156 -13.07 -33.09 9.38
C TYR A 156 -12.41 -32.74 10.70
N LEU A 157 -12.95 -31.80 11.48
CA LEU A 157 -12.33 -31.35 12.73
C LEU A 157 -12.27 -32.44 13.82
N ASP A 158 -13.26 -33.35 13.82
CA ASP A 158 -13.37 -34.42 14.81
C ASP A 158 -12.61 -35.70 14.40
N LEU A 159 -11.96 -35.71 13.22
CA LEU A 159 -11.20 -36.86 12.75
C LEU A 159 -9.82 -36.93 13.38
N SER A 160 -9.35 -38.20 13.60
CA SER A 160 -7.98 -38.43 14.04
C SER A 160 -6.95 -38.01 12.97
N GLY A 161 -5.70 -37.75 13.41
CA GLY A 161 -4.61 -37.44 12.48
C GLY A 161 -4.37 -38.52 11.41
N GLU A 162 -4.63 -39.80 11.72
CA GLU A 162 -4.54 -40.89 10.74
C GLU A 162 -5.64 -40.80 9.70
N GLN A 163 -6.87 -40.57 10.08
CA GLN A 163 -8.01 -40.41 9.19
C GLN A 163 -7.80 -39.20 8.27
N ILE A 164 -7.28 -38.08 8.81
CA ILE A 164 -6.95 -36.88 8.01
C ILE A 164 -5.85 -37.20 6.97
N ARG A 165 -4.82 -37.95 7.39
CA ARG A 165 -3.75 -38.37 6.48
C ARG A 165 -4.30 -39.26 5.37
N ASP A 166 -5.14 -40.21 5.67
CA ASP A 166 -5.68 -41.16 4.70
C ASP A 166 -6.61 -40.45 3.69
N LEU A 167 -7.41 -39.49 4.15
CA LEU A 167 -8.19 -38.60 3.27
C LEU A 167 -7.28 -37.78 2.34
N ARG A 168 -6.16 -37.23 2.83
CA ARG A 168 -5.20 -36.54 1.96
C ARG A 168 -4.60 -37.48 0.91
N LEU A 169 -4.24 -38.68 1.28
CA LEU A 169 -3.67 -39.67 0.38
C LEU A 169 -4.70 -40.14 -0.69
N SER A 170 -5.99 -40.16 -0.34
CA SER A 170 -7.06 -40.45 -1.30
C SER A 170 -7.33 -39.30 -2.29
N GLY A 171 -6.69 -38.14 -2.11
CA GLY A 171 -6.93 -36.96 -2.95
C GLY A 171 -8.14 -36.12 -2.56
N ALA A 172 -8.76 -36.38 -1.39
CA ALA A 172 -9.88 -35.57 -0.92
C ALA A 172 -9.43 -34.15 -0.58
N GLU A 173 -10.22 -33.15 -0.99
CA GLU A 173 -9.99 -31.75 -0.64
C GLU A 173 -10.50 -31.49 0.78
N ILE A 174 -9.63 -31.68 1.77
CA ILE A 174 -9.97 -31.59 3.19
C ILE A 174 -9.74 -30.21 3.81
N THR A 175 -9.22 -29.26 3.05
CA THR A 175 -8.92 -27.91 3.54
C THR A 175 -9.62 -26.84 2.70
N TYR A 176 -9.77 -25.64 3.29
CA TYR A 176 -10.24 -24.45 2.61
C TYR A 176 -9.37 -23.26 2.97
N GLU A 177 -9.37 -22.27 2.09
CA GLU A 177 -8.62 -21.04 2.26
C GLU A 177 -9.47 -19.98 2.99
N VAL A 178 -8.87 -19.34 3.99
CA VAL A 178 -9.44 -18.20 4.70
C VAL A 178 -8.56 -16.99 4.42
N ARG A 179 -9.18 -15.94 3.89
CA ARG A 179 -8.53 -14.65 3.60
C ARG A 179 -8.97 -13.62 4.63
N THR A 180 -8.01 -13.00 5.29
CA THR A 180 -8.26 -11.91 6.26
C THR A 180 -7.65 -10.64 5.71
N PRO A 181 -8.41 -9.56 5.47
CA PRO A 181 -7.87 -8.28 5.03
C PRO A 181 -7.09 -7.64 6.18
N ILE A 182 -5.79 -7.47 6.00
CA ILE A 182 -4.89 -6.97 7.04
C ILE A 182 -4.45 -5.54 6.82
N ILE A 183 -4.17 -5.15 5.57
CA ILE A 183 -3.81 -3.77 5.20
C ILE A 183 -4.56 -3.38 3.96
N ALA A 184 -5.18 -2.20 3.98
CA ALA A 184 -5.68 -1.51 2.81
C ALA A 184 -4.82 -0.27 2.56
N PHE A 185 -4.44 -0.03 1.30
CA PHE A 185 -3.68 1.13 0.85
C PHE A 185 -4.39 1.77 -0.33
N THR A 186 -4.74 3.04 -0.21
CA THR A 186 -5.53 3.73 -1.25
C THR A 186 -4.68 4.24 -2.41
N GLY A 187 -3.36 4.43 -2.19
CA GLY A 187 -2.60 5.30 -3.09
C GLY A 187 -3.22 6.70 -3.12
N ASP A 188 -2.92 7.47 -4.16
CA ASP A 188 -3.62 8.71 -4.43
C ASP A 188 -4.94 8.41 -5.12
N SER A 189 -6.03 8.84 -4.50
CA SER A 189 -7.35 8.49 -4.99
C SER A 189 -8.46 9.34 -4.43
N ARG A 190 -9.53 9.40 -5.18
CA ARG A 190 -10.80 9.93 -4.68
C ARG A 190 -11.37 9.01 -3.57
N PRO A 191 -12.21 9.56 -2.68
CA PRO A 191 -12.78 8.82 -1.56
C PRO A 191 -13.70 7.65 -1.98
N ASP A 192 -14.19 7.62 -3.21
CA ASP A 192 -15.02 6.51 -3.72
C ASP A 192 -14.27 5.16 -3.72
N VAL A 193 -12.94 5.14 -3.68
CA VAL A 193 -12.17 3.90 -3.49
C VAL A 193 -12.48 3.24 -2.14
N LEU A 194 -12.67 4.02 -1.07
CA LEU A 194 -12.96 3.49 0.27
C LEU A 194 -14.27 2.69 0.34
N THR A 195 -15.24 3.04 -0.49
CA THR A 195 -16.54 2.37 -0.56
C THR A 195 -16.65 1.37 -1.72
N SER A 196 -15.61 1.28 -2.57
CA SER A 196 -15.60 0.37 -3.73
C SER A 196 -15.57 -1.11 -3.36
N HIS A 197 -15.03 -1.43 -2.17
CA HIS A 197 -15.00 -2.78 -1.62
C HIS A 197 -15.04 -2.71 -0.08
N PRO A 198 -15.84 -3.57 0.59
CA PRO A 198 -16.03 -3.50 2.05
C PRO A 198 -14.72 -3.64 2.84
N ASP A 199 -13.74 -4.36 2.29
CA ASP A 199 -12.47 -4.61 2.98
C ASP A 199 -11.59 -3.35 3.11
N PHE A 200 -11.82 -2.28 2.36
CA PHE A 200 -11.13 -1.01 2.62
C PHE A 200 -11.48 -0.46 3.99
N LEU A 201 -12.75 -0.51 4.35
CA LEU A 201 -13.25 0.00 5.62
C LEU A 201 -13.20 -1.02 6.77
N SER A 202 -12.76 -2.26 6.51
CA SER A 202 -12.71 -3.34 7.52
C SER A 202 -11.35 -4.05 7.64
N ALA A 203 -10.37 -3.76 6.79
CA ALA A 203 -9.01 -4.19 6.97
C ALA A 203 -8.48 -3.74 8.34
N GLN A 204 -7.60 -4.53 8.97
CA GLN A 204 -7.06 -4.17 10.28
C GLN A 204 -6.42 -2.79 10.27
N VAL A 205 -5.64 -2.48 9.24
CA VAL A 205 -5.05 -1.16 9.05
C VAL A 205 -5.45 -0.60 7.69
N LEU A 206 -5.90 0.64 7.68
CA LEU A 206 -6.09 1.42 6.47
C LEU A 206 -5.02 2.50 6.39
N ILE A 207 -4.27 2.54 5.30
CA ILE A 207 -3.38 3.64 4.92
C ILE A 207 -4.07 4.41 3.81
N ALA A 208 -4.51 5.61 4.09
CA ALA A 208 -5.28 6.42 3.16
C ALA A 208 -4.68 7.82 2.98
N GLU A 209 -4.77 8.33 1.76
CA GLU A 209 -4.46 9.73 1.51
C GLU A 209 -5.52 10.65 2.12
N MET A 210 -5.07 11.78 2.66
CA MET A 210 -5.89 12.92 3.06
C MET A 210 -5.16 14.17 2.59
N THR A 211 -5.11 14.37 1.29
CA THR A 211 -4.30 15.43 0.68
C THR A 211 -4.78 16.81 1.10
N PHE A 212 -6.08 17.00 1.24
CA PHE A 212 -6.67 18.27 1.63
C PHE A 212 -7.36 18.19 2.98
N ILE A 213 -7.26 19.29 3.74
CA ILE A 213 -7.88 19.44 5.07
C ILE A 213 -8.70 20.72 5.20
N SER A 214 -8.83 21.47 4.10
CA SER A 214 -9.51 22.75 4.08
C SER A 214 -10.90 22.58 3.49
N LEU A 215 -11.92 22.77 4.32
CA LEU A 215 -13.32 22.82 3.87
C LEU A 215 -13.63 24.07 3.02
N GLU A 216 -12.62 24.90 2.72
CA GLU A 216 -12.75 26.12 1.91
C GLU A 216 -12.76 25.83 0.41
N HIS A 217 -12.22 24.67 0.01
CA HIS A 217 -12.23 24.27 -1.40
C HIS A 217 -13.44 23.42 -1.71
N PRO A 218 -14.14 23.66 -2.83
CA PRO A 218 -15.22 22.78 -3.26
C PRO A 218 -14.70 21.33 -3.44
N LEU A 219 -15.34 20.35 -2.78
CA LEU A 219 -15.00 18.92 -2.92
C LEU A 219 -14.97 18.48 -4.38
N SER A 220 -15.86 19.04 -5.23
CA SER A 220 -15.86 18.75 -6.65
C SER A 220 -14.55 19.10 -7.36
N THR A 221 -13.86 20.13 -6.88
CA THR A 221 -12.53 20.51 -7.42
C THR A 221 -11.46 19.54 -6.93
N ILE A 222 -11.46 19.19 -5.66
CA ILE A 222 -10.53 18.21 -5.06
C ILE A 222 -10.70 16.86 -5.75
N HIS A 223 -11.92 16.38 -5.85
CA HIS A 223 -12.24 15.10 -6.49
C HIS A 223 -11.92 15.11 -7.99
N LYS A 224 -12.02 16.26 -8.67
CA LYS A 224 -11.60 16.39 -10.08
C LYS A 224 -10.12 16.07 -10.27
N TYR A 225 -9.27 16.45 -9.32
CA TYR A 225 -7.85 16.12 -9.32
C TYR A 225 -7.53 14.73 -8.76
N GLY A 226 -8.54 13.98 -8.37
CA GLY A 226 -8.38 12.59 -7.92
C GLY A 226 -7.80 12.45 -6.52
N HIS A 227 -8.15 13.36 -5.60
CA HIS A 227 -7.71 13.34 -4.20
C HIS A 227 -8.88 13.33 -3.23
N SER A 228 -8.57 13.05 -1.97
CA SER A 228 -9.49 13.06 -0.84
C SER A 228 -9.29 14.28 0.06
N ASP A 229 -10.34 14.67 0.77
CA ASP A 229 -10.37 15.76 1.74
C ASP A 229 -10.77 15.23 3.13
N LEU A 230 -10.43 15.98 4.17
CA LEU A 230 -10.90 15.72 5.53
C LEU A 230 -12.42 15.57 5.62
N ALA A 231 -13.18 16.32 4.81
CA ALA A 231 -14.64 16.21 4.79
C ALA A 231 -15.13 14.83 4.34
N ASP A 232 -14.40 14.15 3.47
CA ASP A 232 -14.72 12.78 3.05
C ASP A 232 -14.59 11.80 4.22
N PHE A 233 -13.53 11.96 5.05
CA PHE A 233 -13.35 11.16 6.26
C PHE A 233 -14.44 11.45 7.30
N VAL A 234 -14.85 12.72 7.44
CA VAL A 234 -15.98 13.09 8.31
C VAL A 234 -17.27 12.42 7.85
N ALA A 235 -17.53 12.41 6.54
CA ALA A 235 -18.72 11.78 5.97
C ALA A 235 -18.73 10.26 6.16
N LEU A 236 -17.55 9.62 6.20
CA LEU A 236 -17.41 8.17 6.34
C LEU A 236 -17.11 7.72 7.78
N LYS A 237 -17.02 8.63 8.76
CA LYS A 237 -16.50 8.36 10.11
C LYS A 237 -17.10 7.13 10.79
N ASP A 238 -18.41 6.92 10.63
CA ASP A 238 -19.16 5.82 11.28
C ASP A 238 -19.04 4.49 10.51
N GLN A 239 -18.44 4.50 9.32
CA GLN A 239 -18.23 3.32 8.48
C GLN A 239 -16.86 2.69 8.67
N PHE A 240 -15.88 3.42 9.21
CA PHE A 240 -14.55 2.86 9.49
C PHE A 240 -14.62 1.82 10.61
N LYS A 241 -14.40 0.54 10.25
CA LYS A 241 -14.27 -0.59 11.17
C LYS A 241 -12.82 -0.99 11.39
N ASN A 242 -11.90 -0.31 10.71
CA ASN A 242 -10.46 -0.54 10.83
C ASN A 242 -9.99 -0.36 12.27
N GLU A 243 -9.09 -1.20 12.74
CA GLU A 243 -8.46 -1.05 14.06
C GLU A 243 -7.53 0.16 14.10
N VAL A 244 -6.93 0.49 12.95
CA VAL A 244 -6.09 1.67 12.76
C VAL A 244 -6.36 2.29 11.40
N VAL A 245 -6.49 3.60 11.35
CA VAL A 245 -6.53 4.40 10.13
C VAL A 245 -5.32 5.32 10.13
N ILE A 246 -4.46 5.23 9.14
CA ILE A 246 -3.31 6.11 8.94
C ILE A 246 -3.67 7.09 7.83
N ALA A 247 -3.83 8.36 8.20
CA ALA A 247 -3.98 9.44 7.23
C ALA A 247 -2.60 10.01 6.88
N SER A 248 -2.33 10.17 5.59
CA SER A 248 -1.04 10.60 5.06
C SER A 248 -1.22 11.38 3.74
N HIS A 249 -0.14 11.66 3.04
CA HIS A 249 -0.15 12.37 1.74
C HIS A 249 -0.72 13.79 1.82
N PHE A 250 -0.57 14.44 2.97
CA PHE A 250 -1.05 15.82 3.14
C PHE A 250 -0.33 16.78 2.19
N SER A 251 -1.07 17.73 1.62
CA SER A 251 -0.50 18.78 0.77
C SER A 251 0.53 19.62 1.53
N THR A 252 1.61 20.00 0.85
CA THR A 252 2.64 20.91 1.38
C THR A 252 2.15 22.30 1.74
N ARG A 253 0.91 22.65 1.35
CA ARG A 253 0.25 23.93 1.71
C ARG A 253 -0.04 24.03 3.21
N TYR A 254 -0.09 22.91 3.91
CA TYR A 254 -0.44 22.86 5.33
C TYR A 254 0.77 22.52 6.19
N SER A 255 0.94 23.25 7.28
CA SER A 255 1.86 22.86 8.34
C SER A 255 1.28 21.74 9.19
N GLU A 256 2.12 20.98 9.88
CA GLU A 256 1.71 19.91 10.80
C GLU A 256 0.65 20.40 11.81
N LYS A 257 0.90 21.56 12.43
CA LYS A 257 -0.04 22.19 13.38
C LYS A 257 -1.40 22.52 12.76
N GLN A 258 -1.44 22.91 11.48
CA GLN A 258 -2.69 23.14 10.79
C GLN A 258 -3.44 21.83 10.54
N ILE A 259 -2.72 20.76 10.14
CA ILE A 259 -3.30 19.44 9.92
C ILE A 259 -3.91 18.94 11.22
N GLU A 260 -3.14 18.89 12.30
CA GLU A 260 -3.63 18.45 13.63
C GLU A 260 -4.85 19.23 14.08
N ARG A 261 -4.79 20.57 14.03
CA ARG A 261 -5.88 21.44 14.45
C ARG A 261 -7.16 21.20 13.66
N GLN A 262 -7.08 21.02 12.34
CA GLN A 262 -8.26 20.80 11.49
C GLN A 262 -8.84 19.40 11.74
N VAL A 263 -8.00 18.39 11.81
CA VAL A 263 -8.45 17.02 12.11
C VAL A 263 -9.11 16.95 13.48
N ASP A 264 -8.52 17.54 14.53
CA ASP A 264 -9.11 17.54 15.88
C ASP A 264 -10.42 18.32 15.95
N LYS A 265 -10.56 19.37 15.14
CA LYS A 265 -11.80 20.14 15.07
C LYS A 265 -12.96 19.37 14.43
N TYR A 266 -12.70 18.63 13.33
CA TYR A 266 -13.77 18.01 12.53
C TYR A 266 -13.92 16.50 12.75
N LEU A 267 -12.91 15.84 13.30
CA LEU A 267 -12.93 14.45 13.75
C LEU A 267 -12.49 14.37 15.22
N PRO A 268 -13.29 14.99 16.14
CA PRO A 268 -12.95 14.97 17.56
C PRO A 268 -12.83 13.52 18.03
N GLY A 269 -11.80 13.23 18.86
CA GLY A 269 -11.50 11.86 19.27
C GLY A 269 -10.80 11.01 18.22
N ARG A 270 -10.55 11.54 17.00
CA ARG A 270 -9.78 10.87 15.94
C ARG A 270 -10.23 9.42 15.71
N LEU A 271 -11.53 9.22 15.42
CA LEU A 271 -12.15 7.90 15.27
C LEU A 271 -11.92 7.00 16.51
N ASP A 272 -12.21 7.51 17.69
CA ASP A 272 -11.97 6.83 18.98
C ASP A 272 -10.50 6.43 19.19
N GLY A 273 -9.58 7.30 18.80
CA GLY A 273 -8.13 7.10 18.91
C GLY A 273 -7.51 6.22 17.82
N ARG A 274 -8.31 5.70 16.88
CA ARG A 274 -7.85 4.82 15.80
C ARG A 274 -7.18 5.58 14.63
N LEU A 275 -7.46 6.89 14.46
CA LEU A 275 -6.85 7.71 13.41
C LEU A 275 -5.47 8.20 13.85
N LYS A 276 -4.46 7.86 13.06
CA LYS A 276 -3.07 8.32 13.18
C LYS A 276 -2.76 9.27 12.03
N LEU A 277 -2.09 10.36 12.32
CA LEU A 277 -1.60 11.29 11.30
C LEU A 277 -0.11 11.04 11.08
N PHE A 278 0.24 10.67 9.87
CA PHE A 278 1.65 10.58 9.43
C PHE A 278 1.95 11.84 8.61
N ILE A 279 2.50 12.85 9.29
CA ILE A 279 2.59 14.25 8.82
C ILE A 279 4.01 14.59 8.37
#